data_1aafa62b61af44612dd23f65a0f08b5c
#
_entry.id   1aafa62b61af44612dd23f65a0f08b5c
#
_cell.length_a   1.000
_cell.length_b   1.000
_cell.length_c   1.000
_cell.angle_alpha   90.00
_cell.angle_beta   90.00
_cell.angle_gamma   90.00
#
_symmetry.space_group_name_H-M   'P 1'
#
loop_
_entity.id
_entity.type
_entity.pdbx_description
1 polymer ?
#
loop_
_entity_poly.entity_id
_entity_poly.type
_entity_poly.pdbx_seq_one_letter_code
_entity_poly.pdbx_strand_id
1 'polypeptide(L)'
;MEKIPVEKNKEYIVEIIDNGFEGEGIAKIDNFTIFINGAIKGEKVKILIVKVLSSHAFGKIVEILEKSDKRQEVDCTTYKRCGGCNMRHIKYEDTLKMKQNAVQSLVNKTLKNKIQVKPTLGMENPLHYRNKAQYPVGINKSGEPVIGVFANRTHEVIPMEKCLIQNPISEEIAKTALEFIKKNKISVYNEKTVKGLFRHIVIKVGIKTNEVMCILVINGSKIPKEDELVKILTQKYPNIKTIVKNINTKNTNVILGKENVNIYGNGYIEDNLGEYTFKISPLSFYQVNPVQAERLYNIGVEAAKITKNDTVFDLYCGIGTISLFMAKYAKKVYGVEIVEQAIKDAKENAKINNVDNAEFIAGDTEIVLDDLINNQNIIPDVVMVDPPRKGLDNKSIDNILKIKPDRFVYISCNPATLVRDLAKFEEVYEVKEIQPVDMFPFTGHVECVCVLNLK
;
A
#
# COMPACT_ATOMS: atom_id res chain seq x y z
N MET A 1 41.37 -0.10 8.79
CA MET A 1 39.99 0.43 8.67
C MET A 1 40.10 1.90 8.26
N GLU A 2 39.52 2.29 7.16
CA GLU A 2 39.47 3.70 6.78
C GLU A 2 38.77 4.49 7.89
N LYS A 3 39.33 5.65 8.24
CA LYS A 3 38.80 6.53 9.28
C LYS A 3 37.43 7.07 8.78
N ILE A 4 36.36 6.83 9.53
CA ILE A 4 35.06 7.40 9.21
C ILE A 4 35.13 8.91 9.25
N PRO A 5 34.81 9.66 8.18
CA PRO A 5 35.07 11.09 8.07
C PRO A 5 34.03 11.97 8.79
N VAL A 6 33.03 11.37 9.43
CA VAL A 6 31.97 12.10 10.12
C VAL A 6 31.78 11.60 11.55
N GLU A 7 31.37 12.52 12.44
CA GLU A 7 31.15 12.24 13.85
C GLU A 7 29.71 12.54 14.25
N LYS A 8 29.14 11.68 15.12
CA LYS A 8 27.79 11.91 15.68
C LYS A 8 27.76 13.24 16.45
N ASN A 9 26.63 13.96 16.31
CA ASN A 9 26.39 15.28 16.92
C ASN A 9 27.30 16.41 16.39
N LYS A 10 27.97 16.22 15.27
CA LYS A 10 28.70 17.30 14.56
C LYS A 10 27.89 17.78 13.36
N GLU A 11 28.08 19.07 13.03
CA GLU A 11 27.45 19.71 11.88
C GLU A 11 28.40 19.73 10.68
N TYR A 12 27.82 19.54 9.48
CA TYR A 12 28.52 19.57 8.20
C TYR A 12 27.71 20.31 7.17
N ILE A 13 28.37 20.96 6.21
CA ILE A 13 27.72 21.51 5.01
C ILE A 13 27.99 20.55 3.89
N VAL A 14 26.91 20.11 3.21
CA VAL A 14 26.98 19.13 2.12
C VAL A 14 26.08 19.52 0.95
N GLU A 15 26.46 19.09 -0.25
CA GLU A 15 25.60 19.13 -1.43
C GLU A 15 24.88 17.78 -1.57
N ILE A 16 23.60 17.84 -1.94
CA ILE A 16 22.78 16.65 -2.20
C ILE A 16 23.00 16.23 -3.64
N ILE A 17 23.70 15.13 -3.82
CA ILE A 17 24.10 14.61 -5.13
C ILE A 17 23.06 13.71 -5.78
N ASP A 18 22.19 13.10 -4.96
CA ASP A 18 21.11 12.21 -5.45
C ASP A 18 19.99 12.10 -4.42
N ASN A 19 18.89 11.42 -4.80
CA ASN A 19 17.84 11.01 -3.88
C ASN A 19 17.74 9.48 -3.82
N GLY A 20 17.53 8.96 -2.61
CA GLY A 20 17.27 7.56 -2.38
C GLY A 20 15.84 7.15 -2.72
N PHE A 21 15.58 5.85 -2.61
CA PHE A 21 14.29 5.26 -2.99
C PHE A 21 13.10 5.80 -2.18
N GLU A 22 13.30 6.09 -0.90
CA GLU A 22 12.25 6.66 -0.03
C GLU A 22 12.19 8.20 -0.09
N GLY A 23 12.95 8.83 -1.00
CA GLY A 23 12.96 10.27 -1.20
C GLY A 23 13.95 11.03 -0.31
N GLU A 24 14.77 10.32 0.49
CA GLU A 24 15.87 10.92 1.24
C GLU A 24 16.97 11.46 0.33
N GLY A 25 17.56 12.60 0.70
CA GLY A 25 18.74 13.12 0.01
C GLY A 25 19.97 12.29 0.32
N ILE A 26 20.84 12.15 -0.68
CA ILE A 26 22.15 11.47 -0.56
C ILE A 26 23.25 12.50 -0.75
N ALA A 27 24.16 12.57 0.23
CA ALA A 27 25.40 13.34 0.17
C ALA A 27 26.60 12.43 0.44
N LYS A 28 27.80 12.90 0.11
CA LYS A 28 29.06 12.22 0.43
C LYS A 28 30.05 13.18 1.05
N ILE A 29 30.79 12.71 2.05
CA ILE A 29 31.99 13.34 2.62
C ILE A 29 33.08 12.28 2.50
N ASP A 30 34.18 12.58 1.79
CA ASP A 30 35.31 11.64 1.55
C ASP A 30 34.81 10.24 1.10
N ASN A 31 33.91 10.19 0.11
CA ASN A 31 33.23 9.00 -0.39
C ASN A 31 32.29 8.28 0.61
N PHE A 32 32.19 8.74 1.85
CA PHE A 32 31.29 8.16 2.85
C PHE A 32 29.87 8.69 2.68
N THR A 33 28.89 7.79 2.51
CA THR A 33 27.52 8.14 2.18
C THR A 33 26.75 8.64 3.42
N ILE A 34 25.97 9.72 3.23
CA ILE A 34 25.09 10.28 4.26
C ILE A 34 23.66 10.36 3.69
N PHE A 35 22.71 9.76 4.38
CA PHE A 35 21.28 9.86 4.06
C PHE A 35 20.65 10.97 4.88
N ILE A 36 19.91 11.87 4.21
CA ILE A 36 19.35 13.09 4.81
C ILE A 36 17.86 13.18 4.47
N ASN A 37 17.01 12.89 5.46
CA ASN A 37 15.56 12.98 5.25
C ASN A 37 15.13 14.41 4.95
N GLY A 38 14.29 14.58 3.92
CA GLY A 38 13.75 15.88 3.53
C GLY A 38 14.67 16.76 2.69
N ALA A 39 15.86 16.28 2.30
CA ALA A 39 16.76 16.97 1.36
C ALA A 39 16.47 16.51 -0.09
N ILE A 40 16.69 17.42 -1.04
CA ILE A 40 16.41 17.21 -2.47
C ILE A 40 17.72 17.37 -3.24
N LYS A 41 17.92 16.54 -4.25
CA LYS A 41 19.07 16.62 -5.19
C LYS A 41 19.26 18.04 -5.71
N GLY A 42 20.50 18.52 -5.65
CA GLY A 42 20.92 19.86 -6.05
C GLY A 42 20.78 20.92 -4.94
N GLU A 43 20.36 20.55 -3.74
CA GLU A 43 20.37 21.45 -2.59
C GLU A 43 21.73 21.43 -1.89
N LYS A 44 22.10 22.60 -1.32
CA LYS A 44 23.19 22.71 -0.37
C LYS A 44 22.62 22.92 1.03
N VAL A 45 22.96 22.02 1.95
CA VAL A 45 22.33 21.97 3.27
C VAL A 45 23.36 21.87 4.38
N LYS A 46 23.05 22.50 5.50
CA LYS A 46 23.75 22.29 6.77
C LYS A 46 23.01 21.19 7.52
N ILE A 47 23.73 20.13 7.89
CA ILE A 47 23.16 18.94 8.52
C ILE A 47 23.82 18.67 9.88
N LEU A 48 23.08 18.07 10.79
CA LEU A 48 23.55 17.46 12.02
C LEU A 48 23.59 15.94 11.83
N ILE A 49 24.75 15.31 12.05
CA ILE A 49 24.87 13.85 12.03
C ILE A 49 24.18 13.26 13.27
N VAL A 50 23.13 12.46 13.06
CA VAL A 50 22.34 11.85 14.16
C VAL A 50 22.72 10.40 14.44
N LYS A 51 23.26 9.69 13.43
CA LYS A 51 23.70 8.29 13.57
C LYS A 51 24.83 8.00 12.60
N VAL A 52 25.82 7.26 13.05
CA VAL A 52 26.96 6.78 12.24
C VAL A 52 26.96 5.26 12.30
N LEU A 53 27.07 4.61 11.15
CA LEU A 53 27.25 3.17 10.95
C LEU A 53 28.62 2.93 10.26
N SER A 54 29.03 1.69 10.10
CA SER A 54 30.30 1.35 9.47
C SER A 54 30.40 1.75 7.98
N SER A 55 29.27 1.77 7.25
CA SER A 55 29.21 2.02 5.81
C SER A 55 28.52 3.35 5.41
N HIS A 56 27.79 3.98 6.33
CA HIS A 56 27.06 5.22 6.05
C HIS A 56 26.61 5.93 7.32
N ALA A 57 26.13 7.16 7.18
CA ALA A 57 25.56 7.93 8.28
C ALA A 57 24.16 8.46 7.94
N PHE A 58 23.46 8.95 8.96
CA PHE A 58 22.20 9.66 8.83
C PHE A 58 22.35 11.08 9.35
N GLY A 59 21.93 12.05 8.52
CA GLY A 59 21.90 13.46 8.83
C GLY A 59 20.48 14.00 8.97
N LYS A 60 20.32 15.03 9.79
CA LYS A 60 19.11 15.85 9.91
C LYS A 60 19.43 17.25 9.40
N ILE A 61 18.57 17.81 8.56
CA ILE A 61 18.70 19.19 8.09
C ILE A 61 18.57 20.14 9.28
N VAL A 62 19.58 21.00 9.43
CA VAL A 62 19.59 22.14 10.33
C VAL A 62 19.12 23.38 9.57
N GLU A 63 19.69 23.59 8.36
CA GLU A 63 19.40 24.73 7.50
C GLU A 63 19.55 24.36 6.03
N ILE A 64 18.72 24.92 5.17
CA ILE A 64 18.85 24.80 3.72
C ILE A 64 19.50 26.11 3.22
N LEU A 65 20.75 26.02 2.79
CA LEU A 65 21.52 27.16 2.31
C LEU A 65 21.17 27.55 0.89
N GLU A 66 21.00 26.53 0.02
CA GLU A 66 20.57 26.70 -1.36
C GLU A 66 19.42 25.73 -1.63
N LYS A 67 18.24 26.27 -2.00
CA LYS A 67 17.03 25.48 -2.27
C LYS A 67 16.99 25.00 -3.71
N SER A 68 16.52 23.77 -3.91
CA SER A 68 16.14 23.26 -5.24
C SER A 68 14.85 23.94 -5.73
N ASP A 69 14.74 24.17 -7.04
CA ASP A 69 13.50 24.59 -7.72
C ASP A 69 12.37 23.56 -7.62
N LYS A 70 12.70 22.31 -7.32
CA LYS A 70 11.74 21.21 -7.09
C LYS A 70 11.10 21.26 -5.71
N ARG A 71 11.60 22.07 -4.80
CA ARG A 71 11.03 22.20 -3.45
C ARG A 71 9.75 23.01 -3.46
N GLN A 72 8.76 22.52 -2.71
CA GLN A 72 7.53 23.26 -2.42
C GLN A 72 7.34 23.44 -0.91
N GLU A 73 6.48 24.37 -0.54
CA GLU A 73 6.05 24.52 0.85
C GLU A 73 5.16 23.36 1.26
N VAL A 74 5.33 22.94 2.52
CA VAL A 74 4.58 21.83 3.08
C VAL A 74 3.32 22.36 3.75
N ASP A 75 2.18 21.99 3.22
CA ASP A 75 0.83 22.37 3.65
C ASP A 75 0.23 21.44 4.72
N CYS A 76 1.01 20.50 5.26
CA CYS A 76 0.61 19.54 6.30
C CYS A 76 1.31 19.84 7.62
N THR A 77 0.55 20.19 8.66
CA THR A 77 1.06 20.56 9.99
C THR A 77 1.78 19.43 10.71
N THR A 78 1.39 18.17 10.44
CA THR A 78 1.99 16.98 11.07
C THR A 78 3.14 16.38 10.29
N TYR A 79 3.47 16.88 9.09
CA TYR A 79 4.44 16.27 8.16
C TYR A 79 5.78 15.90 8.78
N LYS A 80 6.37 16.79 9.57
CA LYS A 80 7.71 16.57 10.19
C LYS A 80 7.74 15.37 11.15
N ARG A 81 6.60 14.95 11.68
CA ARG A 81 6.49 13.87 12.67
C ARG A 81 5.77 12.65 12.16
N CYS A 82 4.84 12.82 11.22
CA CYS A 82 4.04 11.76 10.61
C CYS A 82 4.89 10.90 9.66
N GLY A 83 4.73 9.57 9.75
CA GLY A 83 5.37 8.63 8.83
C GLY A 83 4.60 8.35 7.52
N GLY A 84 3.46 9.03 7.30
CA GLY A 84 2.56 8.71 6.18
C GLY A 84 2.98 9.29 4.83
N CYS A 85 3.72 10.39 4.82
CA CYS A 85 4.26 11.03 3.62
C CYS A 85 5.72 11.37 3.85
N ASN A 86 6.59 11.09 2.90
CA ASN A 86 8.02 11.43 2.99
C ASN A 86 8.53 12.32 1.85
N MET A 87 7.69 12.61 0.83
CA MET A 87 8.04 13.40 -0.35
C MET A 87 7.15 14.65 -0.55
N ARG A 88 6.35 15.06 0.46
CA ARG A 88 5.41 16.19 0.28
C ARG A 88 6.09 17.56 0.18
N HIS A 89 7.37 17.66 0.53
CA HIS A 89 8.21 18.85 0.33
C HIS A 89 8.73 18.98 -1.12
N ILE A 90 8.41 18.04 -2.01
CA ILE A 90 8.81 18.00 -3.41
C ILE A 90 7.58 18.22 -4.27
N LYS A 91 7.70 19.00 -5.36
CA LYS A 91 6.64 19.16 -6.35
C LYS A 91 6.21 17.80 -6.90
N TYR A 92 4.91 17.61 -7.10
CA TYR A 92 4.36 16.30 -7.42
C TYR A 92 4.97 15.68 -8.68
N GLU A 93 5.13 16.47 -9.75
CA GLU A 93 5.70 16.03 -11.02
C GLU A 93 7.15 15.56 -10.87
N ASP A 94 7.90 16.17 -9.97
CA ASP A 94 9.28 15.76 -9.68
C ASP A 94 9.34 14.48 -8.85
N THR A 95 8.34 14.22 -7.99
CA THR A 95 8.23 12.91 -7.31
C THR A 95 8.03 11.77 -8.30
N LEU A 96 7.27 11.99 -9.39
CA LEU A 96 7.07 10.98 -10.44
C LEU A 96 8.38 10.65 -11.17
N LYS A 97 9.18 11.67 -11.52
CA LYS A 97 10.51 11.50 -12.12
C LYS A 97 11.46 10.76 -11.18
N MET A 98 11.42 11.08 -9.87
CA MET A 98 12.24 10.39 -8.88
C MET A 98 11.89 8.90 -8.79
N LYS A 99 10.62 8.55 -8.81
CA LYS A 99 10.14 7.16 -8.82
C LYS A 99 10.60 6.41 -10.08
N GLN A 100 10.45 7.01 -11.26
CA GLN A 100 10.96 6.45 -12.51
C GLN A 100 12.47 6.20 -12.43
N ASN A 101 13.24 7.19 -12.00
CA ASN A 101 14.70 7.11 -11.89
C ASN A 101 15.14 6.02 -10.90
N ALA A 102 14.42 5.88 -9.78
CA ALA A 102 14.69 4.83 -8.80
C ALA A 102 14.50 3.43 -9.41
N VAL A 103 13.41 3.20 -10.14
CA VAL A 103 13.16 1.93 -10.84
C VAL A 103 14.21 1.71 -11.95
N GLN A 104 14.53 2.73 -12.75
CA GLN A 104 15.55 2.67 -13.81
C GLN A 104 16.93 2.31 -13.25
N SER A 105 17.30 2.90 -12.10
CA SER A 105 18.57 2.59 -11.44
C SER A 105 18.68 1.12 -11.02
N LEU A 106 17.56 0.54 -10.49
CA LEU A 106 17.51 -0.88 -10.14
C LEU A 106 17.63 -1.77 -11.38
N VAL A 107 16.90 -1.46 -12.44
CA VAL A 107 16.98 -2.16 -13.74
C VAL A 107 18.41 -2.14 -14.26
N ASN A 108 19.05 -0.96 -14.30
CA ASN A 108 20.41 -0.81 -14.81
C ASN A 108 21.47 -1.58 -13.99
N LYS A 109 21.23 -1.76 -12.69
CA LYS A 109 22.16 -2.48 -11.80
C LYS A 109 21.96 -4.00 -11.87
N THR A 110 20.74 -4.47 -12.10
CA THR A 110 20.38 -5.88 -11.85
C THR A 110 20.18 -6.66 -13.14
N LEU A 111 19.48 -6.10 -14.14
CA LEU A 111 19.16 -6.83 -15.38
C LEU A 111 20.34 -6.81 -16.36
N LYS A 112 20.57 -7.92 -17.07
CA LYS A 112 21.54 -8.02 -18.16
C LYS A 112 21.07 -7.19 -19.36
N ASN A 113 19.79 -7.34 -19.74
CA ASN A 113 19.16 -6.58 -20.81
C ASN A 113 18.67 -5.23 -20.29
N LYS A 114 19.27 -4.15 -20.81
CA LYS A 114 18.91 -2.79 -20.42
C LYS A 114 17.59 -2.40 -21.09
N ILE A 115 16.56 -2.21 -20.28
CA ILE A 115 15.26 -1.73 -20.74
C ILE A 115 15.01 -0.32 -20.23
N GLN A 116 14.40 0.52 -21.07
CA GLN A 116 13.98 1.86 -20.68
C GLN A 116 12.68 1.77 -19.88
N VAL A 117 12.72 2.19 -18.64
CA VAL A 117 11.53 2.29 -17.77
C VAL A 117 10.66 3.46 -18.25
N LYS A 118 9.38 3.21 -18.45
CA LYS A 118 8.42 4.24 -18.86
C LYS A 118 8.28 5.34 -17.80
N PRO A 119 7.82 6.55 -18.17
CA PRO A 119 7.46 7.58 -17.20
C PRO A 119 6.44 7.08 -16.19
N THR A 120 6.61 7.45 -14.93
CA THR A 120 5.67 7.06 -13.87
C THR A 120 4.30 7.70 -14.11
N LEU A 121 3.24 6.90 -14.14
CA LEU A 121 1.87 7.38 -14.25
C LEU A 121 1.39 7.96 -12.93
N GLY A 122 1.22 9.27 -12.90
CA GLY A 122 0.72 10.02 -11.74
C GLY A 122 -0.80 10.19 -11.72
N MET A 123 -1.29 10.85 -10.69
CA MET A 123 -2.69 11.27 -10.55
C MET A 123 -2.86 12.73 -11.00
N GLU A 124 -4.00 13.07 -11.55
CA GLU A 124 -4.40 14.48 -11.81
C GLU A 124 -4.59 15.22 -10.47
N ASN A 125 -5.28 14.58 -9.53
CA ASN A 125 -5.43 15.08 -8.16
C ASN A 125 -4.81 14.07 -7.17
N PRO A 126 -3.59 14.32 -6.67
CA PRO A 126 -2.90 13.43 -5.75
C PRO A 126 -3.34 13.58 -4.29
N LEU A 127 -4.47 14.24 -4.03
CA LEU A 127 -5.02 14.47 -2.70
C LEU A 127 -6.23 13.56 -2.45
N HIS A 128 -6.48 13.25 -1.17
CA HIS A 128 -7.68 12.53 -0.70
C HIS A 128 -7.93 11.20 -1.40
N TYR A 129 -6.88 10.57 -1.94
CA TYR A 129 -6.98 9.36 -2.73
C TYR A 129 -7.22 8.07 -1.92
N ARG A 130 -6.95 8.12 -0.60
CA ARG A 130 -7.07 6.92 0.24
C ARG A 130 -8.52 6.66 0.63
N ASN A 131 -8.99 5.48 0.27
CA ASN A 131 -10.32 4.97 0.65
C ASN A 131 -10.34 4.28 2.02
N LYS A 132 -9.18 4.06 2.65
CA LYS A 132 -9.06 3.47 3.98
C LYS A 132 -8.19 4.32 4.88
N ALA A 133 -8.75 4.74 6.00
CA ALA A 133 -8.08 5.43 7.09
C ALA A 133 -8.03 4.56 8.35
N GLN A 134 -6.91 4.59 9.05
CA GLN A 134 -6.71 3.84 10.30
C GLN A 134 -6.16 4.81 11.34
N TYR A 135 -7.01 5.20 12.28
CA TYR A 135 -6.68 6.17 13.33
C TYR A 135 -6.43 5.44 14.64
N PRO A 136 -5.18 5.38 15.13
CA PRO A 136 -4.92 4.95 16.50
C PRO A 136 -5.60 5.91 17.48
N VAL A 137 -6.21 5.36 18.52
CA VAL A 137 -6.71 6.11 19.66
C VAL A 137 -5.62 6.09 20.73
N GLY A 138 -5.16 7.25 21.16
CA GLY A 138 -4.08 7.40 22.14
C GLY A 138 -4.43 8.38 23.24
N ILE A 139 -3.49 8.59 24.15
CA ILE A 139 -3.58 9.60 25.20
C ILE A 139 -2.46 10.61 24.96
N ASN A 140 -2.79 11.89 24.94
CA ASN A 140 -1.82 12.96 24.85
C ASN A 140 -1.09 13.23 26.18
N LYS A 141 -0.14 14.15 26.17
CA LYS A 141 0.64 14.51 27.39
C LYS A 141 -0.22 15.10 28.51
N SER A 142 -1.39 15.63 28.20
CA SER A 142 -2.34 16.19 29.17
C SER A 142 -3.31 15.15 29.73
N GLY A 143 -3.17 13.85 29.34
CA GLY A 143 -4.06 12.78 29.79
C GLY A 143 -5.36 12.65 29.00
N GLU A 144 -5.53 13.42 27.91
CA GLU A 144 -6.78 13.44 27.13
C GLU A 144 -6.72 12.41 25.98
N PRO A 145 -7.83 11.71 25.67
CA PRO A 145 -7.93 10.88 24.48
C PRO A 145 -7.75 11.70 23.21
N VAL A 146 -6.97 11.16 22.26
CA VAL A 146 -6.71 11.75 20.96
C VAL A 146 -6.77 10.67 19.87
N ILE A 147 -7.07 11.07 18.65
CA ILE A 147 -6.86 10.27 17.44
C ILE A 147 -5.85 10.95 16.55
N GLY A 148 -5.18 10.17 15.72
CA GLY A 148 -4.21 10.75 14.80
C GLY A 148 -3.44 9.72 14.00
N VAL A 149 -2.14 9.91 13.92
CA VAL A 149 -1.20 9.04 13.23
C VAL A 149 -0.06 8.67 14.16
N PHE A 150 0.61 7.56 13.91
CA PHE A 150 1.82 7.25 14.64
C PHE A 150 2.98 8.14 14.20
N ALA A 151 3.76 8.61 15.16
CA ALA A 151 5.03 9.24 14.88
C ALA A 151 5.98 8.24 14.21
N ASN A 152 6.77 8.74 13.24
CA ASN A 152 7.67 7.89 12.47
C ASN A 152 8.55 7.04 13.40
N ARG A 153 8.56 5.72 13.15
CA ARG A 153 9.32 4.70 13.92
C ARG A 153 8.96 4.59 15.40
N THR A 154 7.77 5.05 15.80
CA THR A 154 7.27 4.91 17.17
C THR A 154 5.77 4.58 17.17
N HIS A 155 5.22 4.28 18.35
CA HIS A 155 3.78 4.14 18.58
C HIS A 155 3.19 5.34 19.32
N GLU A 156 3.90 6.48 19.36
CA GLU A 156 3.35 7.72 19.87
C GLU A 156 2.27 8.23 18.91
N VAL A 157 1.06 8.43 19.41
CA VAL A 157 -0.04 8.99 18.62
C VAL A 157 0.11 10.51 18.56
N ILE A 158 0.31 11.02 17.35
CA ILE A 158 0.34 12.45 17.08
C ILE A 158 -1.08 12.87 16.74
N PRO A 159 -1.69 13.81 17.50
CA PRO A 159 -2.98 14.37 17.14
C PRO A 159 -2.92 14.96 15.73
N MET A 160 -3.93 14.65 14.93
CA MET A 160 -4.03 15.11 13.55
C MET A 160 -5.26 16.00 13.41
N GLU A 161 -5.05 17.20 12.87
CA GLU A 161 -6.14 18.15 12.59
C GLU A 161 -6.75 17.90 11.20
N LYS A 162 -5.87 17.65 10.20
CA LYS A 162 -6.25 17.39 8.81
C LYS A 162 -5.22 16.53 8.10
N CYS A 163 -5.68 15.53 7.37
CA CYS A 163 -4.84 14.70 6.52
C CYS A 163 -5.20 14.90 5.04
N LEU A 164 -4.22 15.32 4.24
CA LEU A 164 -4.45 15.68 2.84
C LEU A 164 -4.47 14.48 1.89
N ILE A 165 -4.13 13.28 2.35
CA ILE A 165 -4.20 12.05 1.54
C ILE A 165 -5.39 11.15 1.92
N GLN A 166 -5.94 11.30 3.14
CA GLN A 166 -7.13 10.56 3.58
C GLN A 166 -8.40 11.20 3.01
N ASN A 167 -9.45 10.39 2.83
CA ASN A 167 -10.77 10.90 2.50
C ASN A 167 -11.30 11.73 3.69
N PRO A 168 -11.79 12.98 3.48
CA PRO A 168 -12.21 13.88 4.56
C PRO A 168 -13.28 13.29 5.49
N ILE A 169 -14.27 12.57 4.93
CA ILE A 169 -15.34 11.95 5.73
C ILE A 169 -14.79 10.99 6.80
N SER A 170 -13.65 10.33 6.50
CA SER A 170 -13.02 9.40 7.44
C SER A 170 -12.56 10.09 8.71
N GLU A 171 -12.03 11.30 8.57
CA GLU A 171 -11.56 12.10 9.69
C GLU A 171 -12.72 12.63 10.53
N GLU A 172 -13.79 13.10 9.89
CA GLU A 172 -14.99 13.62 10.55
C GLU A 172 -15.66 12.55 11.41
N ILE A 173 -15.83 11.34 10.85
CA ILE A 173 -16.41 10.20 11.58
C ILE A 173 -15.52 9.82 12.77
N ALA A 174 -14.21 9.75 12.56
CA ALA A 174 -13.28 9.39 13.62
C ALA A 174 -13.25 10.44 14.74
N LYS A 175 -13.35 11.74 14.42
CA LYS A 175 -13.49 12.83 15.42
C LYS A 175 -14.78 12.71 16.20
N THR A 176 -15.90 12.40 15.55
CA THR A 176 -17.20 12.20 16.24
C THR A 176 -17.14 11.02 17.20
N ALA A 177 -16.52 9.91 16.80
CA ALA A 177 -16.31 8.78 17.69
C ALA A 177 -15.36 9.12 18.87
N LEU A 178 -14.32 9.95 18.63
CA LEU A 178 -13.45 10.44 19.70
C LEU A 178 -14.20 11.31 20.72
N GLU A 179 -15.08 12.20 20.27
CA GLU A 179 -15.91 13.03 21.16
C GLU A 179 -16.80 12.16 22.05
N PHE A 180 -17.37 11.09 21.49
CA PHE A 180 -18.14 10.12 22.25
C PHE A 180 -17.28 9.42 23.32
N ILE A 181 -16.06 8.98 22.96
CA ILE A 181 -15.11 8.36 23.89
C ILE A 181 -14.80 9.31 25.05
N LYS A 182 -14.52 10.59 24.77
CA LYS A 182 -14.25 11.63 25.77
C LYS A 182 -15.43 11.88 26.68
N LYS A 183 -16.62 12.15 26.10
CA LYS A 183 -17.86 12.45 26.82
C LYS A 183 -18.22 11.34 27.81
N ASN A 184 -18.05 10.08 27.40
CA ASN A 184 -18.42 8.92 28.21
C ASN A 184 -17.24 8.36 29.03
N LYS A 185 -16.09 9.04 29.06
CA LYS A 185 -14.88 8.65 29.80
C LYS A 185 -14.46 7.18 29.54
N ILE A 186 -14.60 6.74 28.28
CA ILE A 186 -14.24 5.37 27.88
C ILE A 186 -12.72 5.26 27.83
N SER A 187 -12.18 4.17 28.39
CA SER A 187 -10.73 3.97 28.47
C SER A 187 -10.10 3.74 27.10
N VAL A 188 -8.91 4.28 26.92
CA VAL A 188 -8.08 4.10 25.73
C VAL A 188 -7.06 3.00 26.01
N TYR A 189 -6.82 2.14 25.01
CA TYR A 189 -5.87 1.05 25.13
C TYR A 189 -4.43 1.57 25.22
N ASN A 190 -3.70 1.02 26.18
CA ASN A 190 -2.28 1.30 26.37
C ASN A 190 -1.47 0.04 26.07
N GLU A 191 -0.63 0.09 25.04
CA GLU A 191 0.16 -1.06 24.57
C GLU A 191 1.17 -1.58 25.60
N LYS A 192 1.66 -0.72 26.51
CA LYS A 192 2.64 -1.12 27.54
C LYS A 192 1.98 -1.89 28.68
N THR A 193 0.76 -1.49 29.07
CA THR A 193 0.03 -2.13 30.17
C THR A 193 -0.98 -3.16 29.71
N VAL A 194 -1.27 -3.22 28.39
CA VAL A 194 -2.27 -4.09 27.75
C VAL A 194 -3.68 -3.84 28.31
N LYS A 195 -3.93 -2.63 28.84
CA LYS A 195 -5.19 -2.24 29.48
C LYS A 195 -5.87 -1.11 28.71
N GLY A 196 -7.19 -0.97 28.91
CA GLY A 196 -8.03 0.01 28.22
C GLY A 196 -8.81 -0.61 27.07
N LEU A 197 -9.82 0.10 26.57
CA LEU A 197 -10.80 -0.46 25.62
C LEU A 197 -10.50 -0.08 24.16
N PHE A 198 -10.58 1.21 23.80
CA PHE A 198 -10.46 1.65 22.41
C PHE A 198 -9.02 1.62 21.92
N ARG A 199 -8.77 0.92 20.80
CA ARG A 199 -7.45 0.81 20.14
C ARG A 199 -7.36 1.67 18.89
N HIS A 200 -8.29 1.47 17.95
CA HIS A 200 -8.29 2.16 16.65
C HIS A 200 -9.72 2.45 16.19
N ILE A 201 -9.86 3.45 15.35
CA ILE A 201 -11.03 3.71 14.53
C ILE A 201 -10.59 3.56 13.08
N VAL A 202 -11.17 2.59 12.36
CA VAL A 202 -10.84 2.34 10.96
C VAL A 202 -12.05 2.68 10.11
N ILE A 203 -11.84 3.50 9.09
CA ILE A 203 -12.90 3.90 8.16
C ILE A 203 -12.53 3.39 6.77
N LYS A 204 -13.46 2.71 6.13
CA LYS A 204 -13.38 2.38 4.71
C LYS A 204 -14.48 3.13 3.97
N VAL A 205 -14.16 3.66 2.80
CA VAL A 205 -15.06 4.48 1.97
C VAL A 205 -15.09 3.90 0.56
N GLY A 206 -16.26 3.58 0.05
CA GLY A 206 -16.46 3.33 -1.37
C GLY A 206 -16.37 4.66 -2.13
N ILE A 207 -15.34 4.82 -2.95
CA ILE A 207 -15.07 6.11 -3.61
C ILE A 207 -16.13 6.45 -4.68
N LYS A 208 -16.63 5.45 -5.37
CA LYS A 208 -17.68 5.61 -6.39
C LYS A 208 -19.10 5.59 -5.79
N THR A 209 -19.32 4.78 -4.76
CA THR A 209 -20.63 4.61 -4.12
C THR A 209 -20.90 5.58 -2.97
N ASN A 210 -19.86 6.19 -2.41
CA ASN A 210 -19.89 6.97 -1.16
C ASN A 210 -20.36 6.16 0.08
N GLU A 211 -20.39 4.85 -0.01
CA GLU A 211 -20.71 3.99 1.13
C GLU A 211 -19.57 3.99 2.14
N VAL A 212 -19.91 4.04 3.42
CA VAL A 212 -18.93 4.09 4.50
C VAL A 212 -19.10 2.93 5.47
N MET A 213 -17.99 2.28 5.79
CA MET A 213 -17.85 1.33 6.89
C MET A 213 -17.03 1.96 8.01
N CYS A 214 -17.60 1.99 9.22
CA CYS A 214 -16.88 2.37 10.44
C CYS A 214 -16.54 1.12 11.24
N ILE A 215 -15.26 0.88 11.51
CA ILE A 215 -14.79 -0.27 12.30
C ILE A 215 -14.18 0.27 13.60
N LEU A 216 -14.79 -0.10 14.72
CA LEU A 216 -14.37 0.26 16.07
C LEU A 216 -13.54 -0.90 16.64
N VAL A 217 -12.23 -0.71 16.71
CA VAL A 217 -11.29 -1.74 17.20
C VAL A 217 -11.12 -1.61 18.68
N ILE A 218 -11.46 -2.67 19.41
CA ILE A 218 -11.47 -2.66 20.88
C ILE A 218 -10.72 -3.84 21.50
N ASN A 219 -10.20 -3.61 22.71
CA ASN A 219 -9.62 -4.62 23.57
C ASN A 219 -10.67 -5.07 24.60
N GLY A 220 -11.69 -5.80 24.14
CA GLY A 220 -12.82 -6.24 24.93
C GLY A 220 -13.99 -6.68 24.06
N SER A 221 -15.13 -6.99 24.67
CA SER A 221 -16.32 -7.50 23.95
C SER A 221 -17.47 -6.48 23.85
N LYS A 222 -17.48 -5.45 24.70
CA LYS A 222 -18.59 -4.47 24.78
C LYS A 222 -18.08 -3.04 24.76
N ILE A 223 -18.80 -2.16 24.06
CA ILE A 223 -18.62 -0.72 24.10
C ILE A 223 -19.68 -0.14 25.05
N PRO A 224 -19.32 0.64 26.07
CA PRO A 224 -20.33 1.32 26.91
C PRO A 224 -21.19 2.24 26.06
N LYS A 225 -22.52 2.16 26.21
CA LYS A 225 -23.53 2.94 25.46
C LYS A 225 -23.39 2.78 23.92
N GLU A 226 -23.13 1.57 23.46
CA GLU A 226 -22.91 1.23 22.04
C GLU A 226 -24.04 1.77 21.15
N ASP A 227 -25.30 1.60 21.56
CA ASP A 227 -26.47 2.08 20.79
C ASP A 227 -26.50 3.62 20.64
N GLU A 228 -26.07 4.37 21.67
CA GLU A 228 -25.94 5.84 21.58
C GLU A 228 -24.89 6.23 20.54
N LEU A 229 -23.73 5.55 20.53
CA LEU A 229 -22.67 5.79 19.53
C LEU A 229 -23.16 5.50 18.11
N VAL A 230 -23.81 4.35 17.91
CA VAL A 230 -24.40 3.97 16.62
C VAL A 230 -25.38 5.02 16.14
N LYS A 231 -26.30 5.46 17.01
CA LYS A 231 -27.30 6.49 16.71
C LYS A 231 -26.64 7.82 16.31
N ILE A 232 -25.65 8.30 17.07
CA ILE A 232 -24.92 9.53 16.77
C ILE A 232 -24.26 9.46 15.38
N LEU A 233 -23.55 8.36 15.11
CA LEU A 233 -22.81 8.20 13.85
C LEU A 233 -23.76 8.11 12.65
N THR A 234 -24.82 7.30 12.73
CA THR A 234 -25.73 7.07 11.61
C THR A 234 -26.65 8.26 11.33
N GLN A 235 -27.03 9.03 12.36
CA GLN A 235 -27.80 10.27 12.16
C GLN A 235 -26.95 11.39 11.54
N LYS A 236 -25.68 11.52 11.96
CA LYS A 236 -24.80 12.57 11.45
C LYS A 236 -24.23 12.24 10.07
N TYR A 237 -24.02 10.96 9.77
CA TYR A 237 -23.43 10.48 8.52
C TYR A 237 -24.31 9.41 7.83
N PRO A 238 -25.32 9.83 7.05
CA PRO A 238 -26.28 8.91 6.43
C PRO A 238 -25.66 7.91 5.45
N ASN A 239 -24.46 8.17 4.96
CA ASN A 239 -23.70 7.30 4.08
C ASN A 239 -22.98 6.14 4.80
N ILE A 240 -23.04 6.10 6.15
CA ILE A 240 -22.60 4.92 6.90
C ILE A 240 -23.55 3.77 6.65
N LYS A 241 -23.10 2.78 5.90
CA LYS A 241 -23.85 1.55 5.59
C LYS A 241 -23.69 0.50 6.66
N THR A 242 -22.54 0.49 7.33
CA THR A 242 -22.28 -0.49 8.38
C THR A 242 -21.31 0.03 9.44
N ILE A 243 -21.54 -0.39 10.67
CA ILE A 243 -20.61 -0.19 11.79
C ILE A 243 -20.26 -1.56 12.35
N VAL A 244 -18.98 -1.83 12.43
CA VAL A 244 -18.44 -3.12 12.89
C VAL A 244 -17.62 -2.90 14.15
N LYS A 245 -17.89 -3.68 15.17
CA LYS A 245 -17.05 -3.81 16.34
C LYS A 245 -16.04 -4.93 16.07
N ASN A 246 -14.76 -4.58 15.98
CA ASN A 246 -13.67 -5.55 15.79
C ASN A 246 -12.97 -5.80 17.12
N ILE A 247 -12.91 -7.06 17.53
CA ILE A 247 -12.33 -7.47 18.81
C ILE A 247 -10.88 -7.88 18.60
N ASN A 248 -9.97 -7.08 19.17
CA ASN A 248 -8.54 -7.35 19.16
C ASN A 248 -7.94 -7.24 20.56
N THR A 249 -7.92 -8.37 21.28
CA THR A 249 -7.39 -8.47 22.65
C THR A 249 -5.91 -8.88 22.69
N LYS A 250 -5.29 -9.15 21.53
CA LYS A 250 -3.90 -9.59 21.45
C LYS A 250 -2.94 -8.40 21.58
N ASN A 251 -1.83 -8.62 22.27
CA ASN A 251 -0.70 -7.69 22.25
C ASN A 251 0.08 -7.89 20.94
N THR A 252 -0.27 -7.13 19.90
CA THR A 252 0.26 -7.26 18.55
C THR A 252 0.18 -5.93 17.81
N ASN A 253 1.05 -5.75 16.82
CA ASN A 253 1.03 -4.61 15.89
C ASN A 253 -0.08 -4.75 14.81
N VAL A 254 -0.77 -5.90 14.73
CA VAL A 254 -1.90 -6.09 13.82
C VAL A 254 -3.09 -5.29 14.35
N ILE A 255 -3.62 -4.39 13.53
CA ILE A 255 -4.69 -3.47 13.94
C ILE A 255 -6.02 -4.20 14.13
N LEU A 256 -6.44 -4.99 13.13
CA LEU A 256 -7.71 -5.71 13.16
C LEU A 256 -7.55 -7.11 13.76
N GLY A 257 -8.38 -7.43 14.74
CA GLY A 257 -8.56 -8.78 15.23
C GLY A 257 -9.33 -9.65 14.24
N LYS A 258 -9.40 -10.95 14.50
CA LYS A 258 -10.13 -11.90 13.63
C LYS A 258 -11.64 -11.85 13.80
N GLU A 259 -12.13 -11.44 14.96
CA GLU A 259 -13.55 -11.41 15.32
C GLU A 259 -14.17 -10.05 14.99
N ASN A 260 -15.27 -10.10 14.21
CA ASN A 260 -16.07 -8.94 13.84
C ASN A 260 -17.51 -9.14 14.27
N VAL A 261 -18.10 -8.13 14.89
CA VAL A 261 -19.50 -8.10 15.30
C VAL A 261 -20.17 -6.90 14.62
N ASN A 262 -21.16 -7.17 13.78
CA ASN A 262 -21.95 -6.11 13.16
C ASN A 262 -22.86 -5.49 14.21
N ILE A 263 -22.70 -4.21 14.48
CA ILE A 263 -23.54 -3.46 15.42
C ILE A 263 -24.51 -2.53 14.68
N TYR A 264 -24.29 -2.34 13.36
CA TYR A 264 -25.22 -1.68 12.46
C TYR A 264 -24.95 -2.13 11.00
N GLY A 265 -26.01 -2.34 10.24
CA GLY A 265 -25.93 -2.72 8.83
C GLY A 265 -25.48 -4.17 8.57
N ASN A 266 -25.04 -4.44 7.36
CA ASN A 266 -24.79 -5.82 6.87
C ASN A 266 -23.34 -6.30 7.04
N GLY A 267 -22.44 -5.48 7.60
CA GLY A 267 -21.04 -5.85 7.82
C GLY A 267 -20.14 -5.70 6.58
N TYR A 268 -20.61 -5.06 5.53
CA TYR A 268 -19.82 -4.75 4.34
C TYR A 268 -20.27 -3.44 3.69
N ILE A 269 -19.45 -2.92 2.79
CA ILE A 269 -19.79 -1.86 1.83
C ILE A 269 -19.50 -2.36 0.42
N GLU A 270 -20.06 -1.67 -0.56
CA GLU A 270 -19.78 -1.90 -1.97
C GLU A 270 -19.00 -0.70 -2.55
N ASP A 271 -18.10 -0.98 -3.49
CA ASP A 271 -17.47 0.05 -4.32
C ASP A 271 -17.29 -0.45 -5.74
N ASN A 272 -17.21 0.47 -6.68
CA ASN A 272 -17.02 0.15 -8.09
C ASN A 272 -15.55 0.38 -8.50
N LEU A 273 -14.97 -0.57 -9.22
CA LEU A 273 -13.68 -0.45 -9.86
C LEU A 273 -13.84 -0.81 -11.35
N GLY A 274 -13.65 0.18 -12.24
CA GLY A 274 -14.08 0.04 -13.61
C GLY A 274 -15.59 -0.20 -13.70
N GLU A 275 -16.00 -1.24 -14.41
CA GLU A 275 -17.38 -1.66 -14.58
C GLU A 275 -17.86 -2.66 -13.49
N TYR A 276 -16.98 -3.10 -12.61
CA TYR A 276 -17.26 -4.14 -11.62
C TYR A 276 -17.58 -3.56 -10.25
N THR A 277 -18.57 -4.17 -9.58
CA THR A 277 -18.93 -3.90 -8.19
C THR A 277 -18.23 -4.91 -7.27
N PHE A 278 -17.56 -4.41 -6.24
CA PHE A 278 -16.86 -5.23 -5.25
C PHE A 278 -17.46 -5.07 -3.87
N LYS A 279 -17.76 -6.19 -3.26
CA LYS A 279 -18.12 -6.28 -1.85
C LYS A 279 -16.86 -6.24 -1.00
N ILE A 280 -16.81 -5.30 -0.07
CA ILE A 280 -15.65 -5.02 0.77
C ILE A 280 -16.02 -5.30 2.23
N SER A 281 -15.48 -6.38 2.79
CA SER A 281 -15.65 -6.75 4.21
C SER A 281 -14.62 -6.05 5.10
N PRO A 282 -14.73 -6.10 6.44
CA PRO A 282 -13.77 -5.48 7.36
C PRO A 282 -12.33 -5.96 7.14
N LEU A 283 -12.12 -7.24 6.88
CA LEU A 283 -10.81 -7.86 6.74
C LEU A 283 -10.33 -7.96 5.28
N SER A 284 -11.22 -7.78 4.28
CA SER A 284 -10.82 -7.87 2.87
C SER A 284 -9.75 -6.83 2.55
N PHE A 285 -8.74 -7.27 1.80
CA PHE A 285 -7.82 -6.37 1.13
C PHE A 285 -8.54 -5.73 -0.07
N TYR A 286 -8.50 -4.44 -0.17
CA TYR A 286 -8.92 -3.65 -1.30
C TYR A 286 -7.94 -2.50 -1.47
N GLN A 287 -7.51 -2.22 -2.69
CA GLN A 287 -6.49 -1.20 -2.96
C GLN A 287 -6.91 0.17 -2.42
N VAL A 288 -6.00 0.83 -1.70
CA VAL A 288 -6.34 2.08 -0.99
C VAL A 288 -6.48 3.29 -1.89
N ASN A 289 -6.08 3.19 -3.15
CA ASN A 289 -6.22 4.19 -4.20
C ASN A 289 -6.95 3.57 -5.41
N PRO A 290 -8.28 3.54 -5.41
CA PRO A 290 -9.04 2.88 -6.48
C PRO A 290 -8.79 3.47 -7.86
N VAL A 291 -8.57 4.79 -7.96
CA VAL A 291 -8.29 5.47 -9.24
C VAL A 291 -7.04 4.92 -9.91
N GLN A 292 -5.96 4.79 -9.14
CA GLN A 292 -4.71 4.23 -9.67
C GLN A 292 -4.75 2.70 -9.79
N ALA A 293 -5.53 2.01 -8.94
CA ALA A 293 -5.74 0.58 -9.05
C ALA A 293 -6.42 0.20 -10.36
N GLU A 294 -7.47 0.95 -10.76
CA GLU A 294 -8.14 0.76 -12.04
C GLU A 294 -7.18 0.94 -13.22
N ARG A 295 -6.33 2.00 -13.19
CA ARG A 295 -5.29 2.22 -14.20
C ARG A 295 -4.25 1.09 -14.24
N LEU A 296 -3.77 0.68 -13.06
CA LEU A 296 -2.78 -0.39 -12.90
C LEU A 296 -3.27 -1.70 -13.52
N TYR A 297 -4.53 -2.07 -13.21
CA TYR A 297 -5.14 -3.30 -13.71
C TYR A 297 -5.40 -3.25 -15.23
N ASN A 298 -5.93 -2.14 -15.74
CA ASN A 298 -6.12 -1.96 -17.17
C ASN A 298 -4.80 -2.07 -17.93
N ILE A 299 -3.72 -1.45 -17.46
CA ILE A 299 -2.39 -1.56 -18.07
C ILE A 299 -1.93 -3.03 -18.11
N GLY A 300 -2.08 -3.77 -16.98
CA GLY A 300 -1.70 -5.17 -16.92
C GLY A 300 -2.48 -6.04 -17.90
N VAL A 301 -3.81 -5.85 -17.94
CA VAL A 301 -4.70 -6.60 -18.82
C VAL A 301 -4.46 -6.28 -20.31
N GLU A 302 -4.33 -4.99 -20.67
CA GLU A 302 -4.02 -4.57 -22.04
C GLU A 302 -2.66 -5.11 -22.51
N ALA A 303 -1.67 -5.03 -21.65
CA ALA A 303 -0.31 -5.49 -21.94
C ALA A 303 -0.24 -7.03 -22.10
N ALA A 304 -1.06 -7.76 -21.38
CA ALA A 304 -1.20 -9.21 -21.49
C ALA A 304 -1.82 -9.66 -22.83
N LYS A 305 -2.47 -8.76 -23.57
CA LYS A 305 -3.13 -9.03 -24.87
C LYS A 305 -4.02 -10.29 -24.82
N ILE A 306 -4.81 -10.41 -23.76
CA ILE A 306 -5.68 -11.55 -23.52
C ILE A 306 -6.75 -11.65 -24.62
N THR A 307 -7.02 -12.87 -25.08
CA THR A 307 -8.04 -13.17 -26.10
C THR A 307 -9.07 -14.17 -25.58
N LYS A 308 -10.20 -14.30 -26.28
CA LYS A 308 -11.27 -15.27 -25.96
C LYS A 308 -10.87 -16.75 -26.09
N ASN A 309 -9.66 -17.02 -26.56
CA ASN A 309 -9.12 -18.38 -26.60
C ASN A 309 -8.20 -18.68 -25.40
N ASP A 310 -7.78 -17.66 -24.68
CA ASP A 310 -6.75 -17.80 -23.65
C ASP A 310 -7.31 -18.34 -22.32
N THR A 311 -6.57 -19.26 -21.74
CA THR A 311 -6.65 -19.65 -20.33
C THR A 311 -5.67 -18.81 -19.53
N VAL A 312 -6.16 -18.14 -18.49
CA VAL A 312 -5.36 -17.19 -17.70
C VAL A 312 -5.29 -17.64 -16.25
N PHE A 313 -4.09 -17.59 -15.67
CA PHE A 313 -3.91 -17.78 -14.23
C PHE A 313 -3.63 -16.44 -13.55
N ASP A 314 -4.41 -16.12 -12.50
CA ASP A 314 -4.23 -14.98 -11.60
C ASP A 314 -3.71 -15.50 -10.27
N LEU A 315 -2.40 -15.39 -10.07
CA LEU A 315 -1.77 -15.88 -8.85
C LEU A 315 -1.69 -14.75 -7.81
N TYR A 316 -2.11 -15.06 -6.59
CA TYR A 316 -2.33 -14.10 -5.51
C TYR A 316 -3.55 -13.19 -5.76
N CYS A 317 -4.66 -13.79 -6.25
CA CYS A 317 -5.82 -13.05 -6.77
C CYS A 317 -6.61 -12.24 -5.72
N GLY A 318 -6.38 -12.45 -4.42
CA GLY A 318 -7.12 -11.78 -3.35
C GLY A 318 -8.62 -11.98 -3.47
N ILE A 319 -9.40 -10.91 -3.48
CA ILE A 319 -10.86 -10.93 -3.68
C ILE A 319 -11.28 -10.95 -5.15
N GLY A 320 -10.38 -11.33 -6.06
CA GLY A 320 -10.64 -11.51 -7.48
C GLY A 320 -10.68 -10.22 -8.31
N THR A 321 -10.11 -9.10 -7.82
CA THR A 321 -10.19 -7.82 -8.53
C THR A 321 -9.59 -7.91 -9.93
N ILE A 322 -8.35 -8.36 -10.07
CA ILE A 322 -7.68 -8.47 -11.38
C ILE A 322 -8.30 -9.59 -12.20
N SER A 323 -8.68 -10.70 -11.56
CA SER A 323 -9.34 -11.83 -12.23
C SER A 323 -10.59 -11.39 -13.00
N LEU A 324 -11.44 -10.52 -12.41
CA LEU A 324 -12.64 -10.04 -13.08
C LEU A 324 -12.32 -9.16 -14.30
N PHE A 325 -11.30 -8.27 -14.18
CA PHE A 325 -10.84 -7.48 -15.32
C PHE A 325 -10.34 -8.35 -16.48
N MET A 326 -9.63 -9.45 -16.20
CA MET A 326 -9.16 -10.40 -17.20
C MET A 326 -10.27 -11.25 -17.79
N ALA A 327 -11.26 -11.65 -16.99
CA ALA A 327 -12.37 -12.51 -17.42
C ALA A 327 -13.17 -11.92 -18.58
N LYS A 328 -13.26 -10.58 -18.67
CA LYS A 328 -13.86 -9.88 -19.82
C LYS A 328 -13.26 -10.29 -21.16
N TYR A 329 -11.99 -10.59 -21.20
CA TYR A 329 -11.23 -10.87 -22.44
C TYR A 329 -10.87 -12.35 -22.59
N ALA A 330 -10.78 -13.10 -21.50
CA ALA A 330 -10.33 -14.49 -21.46
C ALA A 330 -11.43 -15.51 -21.84
N LYS A 331 -11.00 -16.70 -22.23
CA LYS A 331 -11.84 -17.90 -22.28
C LYS A 331 -12.17 -18.36 -20.86
N LYS A 332 -11.17 -18.49 -20.02
CA LYS A 332 -11.27 -18.93 -18.62
C LYS A 332 -10.18 -18.27 -17.77
N VAL A 333 -10.52 -17.86 -16.56
CA VAL A 333 -9.59 -17.35 -15.56
C VAL A 333 -9.58 -18.28 -14.34
N TYR A 334 -8.41 -18.66 -13.87
CA TYR A 334 -8.21 -19.37 -12.61
C TYR A 334 -7.50 -18.46 -11.61
N GLY A 335 -8.21 -18.04 -10.56
CA GLY A 335 -7.67 -17.21 -9.49
C GLY A 335 -7.22 -18.08 -8.31
N VAL A 336 -5.98 -17.93 -7.87
CA VAL A 336 -5.38 -18.69 -6.76
C VAL A 336 -5.00 -17.75 -5.62
N GLU A 337 -5.45 -18.06 -4.40
CA GLU A 337 -5.17 -17.27 -3.20
C GLU A 337 -5.13 -18.19 -1.97
N ILE A 338 -4.18 -17.96 -1.08
CA ILE A 338 -4.01 -18.76 0.14
C ILE A 338 -5.07 -18.47 1.21
N VAL A 339 -5.65 -17.28 1.19
CA VAL A 339 -6.63 -16.84 2.20
C VAL A 339 -8.03 -17.30 1.79
N GLU A 340 -8.55 -18.33 2.44
CA GLU A 340 -9.89 -18.90 2.15
C GLU A 340 -11.02 -17.84 2.16
N GLN A 341 -10.98 -16.87 3.07
CA GLN A 341 -12.00 -15.82 3.13
C GLN A 341 -11.95 -14.93 1.89
N ALA A 342 -10.76 -14.61 1.37
CA ALA A 342 -10.61 -13.84 0.15
C ALA A 342 -11.19 -14.59 -1.07
N ILE A 343 -11.03 -15.91 -1.13
CA ILE A 343 -11.63 -16.75 -2.18
C ILE A 343 -13.17 -16.77 -2.07
N LYS A 344 -13.74 -16.80 -0.87
CA LYS A 344 -15.19 -16.67 -0.69
C LYS A 344 -15.69 -15.33 -1.21
N ASP A 345 -14.99 -14.26 -0.86
CA ASP A 345 -15.28 -12.90 -1.33
C ASP A 345 -15.13 -12.80 -2.87
N ALA A 346 -14.10 -13.44 -3.46
CA ALA A 346 -13.88 -13.48 -4.90
C ALA A 346 -15.03 -14.18 -5.67
N LYS A 347 -15.49 -15.33 -5.16
CA LYS A 347 -16.64 -16.06 -5.73
C LYS A 347 -17.93 -15.24 -5.65
N GLU A 348 -18.14 -14.53 -4.54
CA GLU A 348 -19.28 -13.64 -4.39
C GLU A 348 -19.20 -12.44 -5.34
N ASN A 349 -18.01 -11.83 -5.48
CA ASN A 349 -17.76 -10.74 -6.41
C ASN A 349 -17.99 -11.17 -7.87
N ALA A 350 -17.54 -12.36 -8.28
CA ALA A 350 -17.82 -12.90 -9.60
C ALA A 350 -19.32 -13.05 -9.84
N LYS A 351 -20.06 -13.58 -8.85
CA LYS A 351 -21.52 -13.74 -8.93
C LYS A 351 -22.25 -12.40 -9.03
N ILE A 352 -21.87 -11.39 -8.22
CA ILE A 352 -22.48 -10.06 -8.26
C ILE A 352 -22.32 -9.43 -9.65
N ASN A 353 -21.19 -9.68 -10.31
CA ASN A 353 -20.87 -9.12 -11.62
C ASN A 353 -21.26 -10.02 -12.81
N ASN A 354 -21.97 -11.13 -12.58
CA ASN A 354 -22.36 -12.10 -13.62
C ASN A 354 -21.16 -12.64 -14.43
N VAL A 355 -20.00 -12.83 -13.77
CA VAL A 355 -18.80 -13.41 -14.37
C VAL A 355 -18.79 -14.91 -14.07
N ASP A 356 -19.00 -15.73 -15.09
CA ASP A 356 -19.13 -17.20 -15.02
C ASP A 356 -17.86 -17.94 -15.47
N ASN A 357 -16.97 -17.24 -16.17
CA ASN A 357 -15.72 -17.80 -16.68
C ASN A 357 -14.50 -17.57 -15.76
N ALA A 358 -14.71 -17.14 -14.51
CA ALA A 358 -13.67 -17.07 -13.48
C ALA A 358 -13.90 -18.14 -12.40
N GLU A 359 -12.86 -18.90 -12.10
CA GLU A 359 -12.86 -19.94 -11.07
C GLU A 359 -11.82 -19.60 -10.00
N PHE A 360 -12.18 -19.73 -8.72
CA PHE A 360 -11.35 -19.32 -7.60
C PHE A 360 -11.03 -20.50 -6.69
N ILE A 361 -9.74 -20.71 -6.43
CA ILE A 361 -9.20 -21.85 -5.72
C ILE A 361 -8.42 -21.37 -4.49
N ALA A 362 -8.82 -21.85 -3.31
CA ALA A 362 -8.10 -21.58 -2.07
C ALA A 362 -6.96 -22.57 -1.89
N GLY A 363 -5.76 -22.08 -1.69
CA GLY A 363 -4.60 -22.91 -1.42
C GLY A 363 -3.28 -22.20 -1.66
N ASP A 364 -2.21 -22.92 -1.28
CA ASP A 364 -0.86 -22.49 -1.60
C ASP A 364 -0.66 -22.50 -3.12
N THR A 365 -0.16 -21.39 -3.65
CA THR A 365 0.00 -21.18 -5.10
C THR A 365 0.79 -22.33 -5.76
N GLU A 366 1.83 -22.83 -5.10
CA GLU A 366 2.67 -23.91 -5.64
C GLU A 366 1.91 -25.22 -5.78
N ILE A 367 1.13 -25.56 -4.74
CA ILE A 367 0.36 -26.82 -4.68
C ILE A 367 -0.78 -26.77 -5.72
N VAL A 368 -1.49 -25.63 -5.77
CA VAL A 368 -2.61 -25.45 -6.71
C VAL A 368 -2.13 -25.44 -8.16
N LEU A 369 -1.00 -24.79 -8.46
CA LEU A 369 -0.41 -24.82 -9.80
C LEU A 369 -0.02 -26.23 -10.22
N ASP A 370 0.62 -27.00 -9.35
CA ASP A 370 1.00 -28.37 -9.64
C ASP A 370 -0.22 -29.24 -9.95
N ASP A 371 -1.28 -29.10 -9.18
CA ASP A 371 -2.55 -29.81 -9.40
C ASP A 371 -3.22 -29.43 -10.72
N LEU A 372 -3.38 -28.14 -11.00
CA LEU A 372 -3.99 -27.66 -12.25
C LEU A 372 -3.26 -28.17 -13.49
N ILE A 373 -1.92 -28.17 -13.45
CA ILE A 373 -1.09 -28.50 -14.60
C ILE A 373 -0.94 -30.01 -14.76
N ASN A 374 -0.48 -30.71 -13.70
CA ASN A 374 -0.07 -32.10 -13.80
C ASN A 374 -1.24 -33.08 -13.64
N ASN A 375 -2.28 -32.75 -12.85
CA ASN A 375 -3.42 -33.62 -12.62
C ASN A 375 -4.62 -33.29 -13.52
N GLN A 376 -4.87 -31.99 -13.75
CA GLN A 376 -6.02 -31.54 -14.54
C GLN A 376 -5.66 -31.19 -15.99
N ASN A 377 -4.36 -31.18 -16.37
CA ASN A 377 -3.87 -30.81 -17.71
C ASN A 377 -4.32 -29.41 -18.16
N ILE A 378 -4.45 -28.45 -17.24
CA ILE A 378 -4.80 -27.06 -17.53
C ILE A 378 -3.53 -26.25 -17.66
N ILE A 379 -3.19 -25.85 -18.89
CA ILE A 379 -1.97 -25.04 -19.17
C ILE A 379 -2.43 -23.61 -19.45
N PRO A 380 -1.88 -22.60 -18.76
CA PRO A 380 -2.21 -21.21 -19.03
C PRO A 380 -1.43 -20.66 -20.23
N ASP A 381 -2.12 -19.87 -21.07
CA ASP A 381 -1.53 -19.05 -22.11
C ASP A 381 -0.94 -17.76 -21.54
N VAL A 382 -1.55 -17.28 -20.45
CA VAL A 382 -1.15 -16.07 -19.75
C VAL A 382 -1.10 -16.33 -18.25
N VAL A 383 -0.04 -15.88 -17.59
CA VAL A 383 0.05 -15.81 -16.13
C VAL A 383 0.17 -14.36 -15.70
N MET A 384 -0.64 -13.96 -14.72
CA MET A 384 -0.52 -12.67 -14.04
C MET A 384 -0.26 -12.92 -12.55
N VAL A 385 0.64 -12.11 -11.97
CA VAL A 385 0.97 -12.20 -10.54
C VAL A 385 0.96 -10.82 -9.90
N ASP A 386 0.43 -10.72 -8.67
CA ASP A 386 0.53 -9.55 -7.78
C ASP A 386 0.98 -10.00 -6.39
N PRO A 387 2.25 -10.45 -6.23
CA PRO A 387 2.72 -11.03 -5.00
C PRO A 387 2.94 -9.99 -3.90
N PRO A 388 3.05 -10.41 -2.63
CA PRO A 388 3.37 -9.52 -1.53
C PRO A 388 4.77 -8.89 -1.69
N ARG A 389 5.10 -7.90 -0.85
CA ARG A 389 6.35 -7.10 -0.89
C ARG A 389 7.66 -7.91 -0.98
N LYS A 390 7.68 -9.17 -0.54
CA LYS A 390 8.85 -10.05 -0.65
C LYS A 390 9.13 -10.54 -2.07
N GLY A 391 8.20 -10.32 -3.00
CA GLY A 391 8.24 -10.86 -4.36
C GLY A 391 7.86 -12.35 -4.41
N LEU A 392 8.14 -12.99 -5.54
CA LEU A 392 7.94 -14.42 -5.73
C LEU A 392 8.98 -15.21 -4.93
N ASP A 393 8.57 -16.35 -4.40
CA ASP A 393 9.49 -17.36 -3.87
C ASP A 393 10.12 -18.19 -5.00
N ASN A 394 11.16 -18.96 -4.68
CA ASN A 394 11.89 -19.71 -5.70
C ASN A 394 11.03 -20.75 -6.41
N LYS A 395 10.15 -21.44 -5.69
CA LYS A 395 9.30 -22.48 -6.27
C LYS A 395 8.26 -21.91 -7.23
N SER A 396 7.64 -20.76 -6.88
CA SER A 396 6.74 -20.04 -7.79
C SER A 396 7.46 -19.64 -9.08
N ILE A 397 8.70 -19.16 -8.98
CA ILE A 397 9.54 -18.85 -10.14
C ILE A 397 9.83 -20.10 -10.96
N ASP A 398 10.27 -21.17 -10.33
CA ASP A 398 10.60 -22.45 -11.00
C ASP A 398 9.37 -23.04 -11.71
N ASN A 399 8.18 -22.95 -11.09
CA ASN A 399 6.93 -23.39 -11.70
C ASN A 399 6.57 -22.57 -12.94
N ILE A 400 6.66 -21.22 -12.89
CA ILE A 400 6.41 -20.36 -14.05
C ILE A 400 7.40 -20.66 -15.18
N LEU A 401 8.69 -20.86 -14.86
CA LEU A 401 9.72 -21.23 -15.82
C LEU A 401 9.51 -22.64 -16.43
N LYS A 402 8.88 -23.56 -15.70
CA LYS A 402 8.51 -24.90 -16.18
C LYS A 402 7.30 -24.84 -17.11
N ILE A 403 6.27 -24.09 -16.72
CA ILE A 403 5.01 -23.92 -17.47
C ILE A 403 5.26 -23.18 -18.79
N LYS A 404 6.11 -22.15 -18.75
CA LYS A 404 6.44 -21.27 -19.86
C LYS A 404 5.20 -20.69 -20.56
N PRO A 405 4.32 -19.95 -19.83
CA PRO A 405 3.23 -19.26 -20.50
C PRO A 405 3.77 -18.29 -21.55
N ASP A 406 3.07 -18.16 -22.67
CA ASP A 406 3.47 -17.26 -23.76
C ASP A 406 3.65 -15.82 -23.31
N ARG A 407 2.79 -15.40 -22.37
CA ARG A 407 2.76 -14.04 -21.81
C ARG A 407 2.70 -14.10 -20.30
N PHE A 408 3.56 -13.32 -19.66
CA PHE A 408 3.65 -13.23 -18.23
C PHE A 408 3.62 -11.76 -17.79
N VAL A 409 2.69 -11.39 -16.94
CA VAL A 409 2.56 -10.04 -16.38
C VAL A 409 2.84 -10.08 -14.89
N TYR A 410 3.78 -9.25 -14.45
CA TYR A 410 4.19 -9.13 -13.05
C TYR A 410 3.83 -7.73 -12.53
N ILE A 411 2.86 -7.64 -11.64
CA ILE A 411 2.53 -6.44 -10.87
C ILE A 411 3.32 -6.50 -9.57
N SER A 412 3.95 -5.40 -9.16
CA SER A 412 4.80 -5.40 -7.96
C SER A 412 4.77 -4.07 -7.23
N CYS A 413 4.53 -4.13 -5.93
CA CYS A 413 4.64 -2.99 -5.02
C CYS A 413 6.08 -2.72 -4.50
N ASN A 414 7.06 -3.51 -4.96
CA ASN A 414 8.46 -3.36 -4.56
C ASN A 414 9.39 -3.57 -5.75
N PRO A 415 9.87 -2.49 -6.40
CA PRO A 415 10.74 -2.59 -7.56
C PRO A 415 12.05 -3.36 -7.32
N ALA A 416 12.58 -3.37 -6.10
CA ALA A 416 13.82 -4.08 -5.80
C ALA A 416 13.61 -5.61 -5.88
N THR A 417 12.49 -6.12 -5.34
CA THR A 417 12.15 -7.54 -5.48
C THR A 417 11.71 -7.88 -6.90
N LEU A 418 11.01 -6.98 -7.59
CA LEU A 418 10.67 -7.15 -9.00
C LEU A 418 11.91 -7.41 -9.85
N VAL A 419 12.89 -6.51 -9.84
CA VAL A 419 14.08 -6.67 -10.70
C VAL A 419 14.94 -7.87 -10.31
N ARG A 420 14.97 -8.23 -9.01
CA ARG A 420 15.60 -9.48 -8.53
C ARG A 420 14.96 -10.71 -9.18
N ASP A 421 13.63 -10.74 -9.21
CA ASP A 421 12.88 -11.87 -9.75
C ASP A 421 12.98 -11.87 -11.29
N LEU A 422 12.86 -10.70 -11.94
CA LEU A 422 13.04 -10.57 -13.39
C LEU A 422 14.38 -11.12 -13.88
N ALA A 423 15.46 -10.90 -13.13
CA ALA A 423 16.79 -11.43 -13.48
C ALA A 423 16.82 -12.96 -13.63
N LYS A 424 15.92 -13.69 -12.93
CA LYS A 424 15.78 -15.14 -13.06
C LYS A 424 14.98 -15.56 -14.29
N PHE A 425 14.13 -14.69 -14.79
CA PHE A 425 13.32 -14.93 -15.98
C PHE A 425 14.03 -14.56 -17.28
N GLU A 426 15.08 -13.71 -17.25
CA GLU A 426 15.75 -13.16 -18.45
C GLU A 426 16.32 -14.22 -19.41
N GLU A 427 16.59 -15.44 -18.98
CA GLU A 427 17.08 -16.50 -19.88
C GLU A 427 15.96 -17.07 -20.78
N VAL A 428 14.75 -17.12 -20.26
CA VAL A 428 13.57 -17.72 -20.92
C VAL A 428 12.66 -16.66 -21.53
N TYR A 429 12.56 -15.51 -20.85
CA TYR A 429 11.65 -14.43 -21.22
C TYR A 429 12.40 -13.16 -21.64
N GLU A 430 11.78 -12.41 -22.55
CA GLU A 430 12.16 -11.05 -22.84
C GLU A 430 11.28 -10.08 -22.05
N VAL A 431 11.90 -9.22 -21.26
CA VAL A 431 11.19 -8.12 -20.58
C VAL A 431 10.87 -7.06 -21.64
N LYS A 432 9.59 -6.89 -21.95
CA LYS A 432 9.13 -5.95 -22.99
C LYS A 432 8.92 -4.54 -22.45
N GLU A 433 8.41 -4.44 -21.22
CA GLU A 433 7.98 -3.16 -20.66
C GLU A 433 8.04 -3.18 -19.14
N ILE A 434 8.40 -2.04 -18.55
CA ILE A 434 8.21 -1.74 -17.13
C ILE A 434 7.51 -0.39 -17.03
N GLN A 435 6.26 -0.40 -16.55
CA GLN A 435 5.42 0.77 -16.35
C GLN A 435 5.25 1.04 -14.85
N PRO A 436 5.91 2.07 -14.29
CA PRO A 436 5.66 2.50 -12.93
C PRO A 436 4.31 3.26 -12.82
N VAL A 437 3.60 3.04 -11.71
CA VAL A 437 2.33 3.70 -11.38
C VAL A 437 2.42 4.27 -9.97
N ASP A 438 2.08 5.55 -9.81
CA ASP A 438 2.08 6.21 -8.52
C ASP A 438 0.81 5.89 -7.72
N MET A 439 0.76 4.71 -7.13
CA MET A 439 -0.32 4.25 -6.28
C MET A 439 -0.41 5.06 -4.97
N PHE A 440 0.73 5.60 -4.50
CA PHE A 440 0.87 6.28 -3.21
C PHE A 440 1.53 7.65 -3.37
N PRO A 441 0.82 8.67 -3.88
CA PRO A 441 1.31 10.04 -4.00
C PRO A 441 1.97 10.56 -2.72
N PHE A 442 3.04 11.33 -2.89
CA PHE A 442 3.86 11.90 -1.81
C PHE A 442 4.59 10.90 -0.90
N THR A 443 4.72 9.65 -1.34
CA THR A 443 5.57 8.63 -0.69
C THR A 443 6.62 8.10 -1.67
N GLY A 444 7.67 7.44 -1.18
CA GLY A 444 8.65 6.75 -2.04
C GLY A 444 8.11 5.46 -2.69
N HIS A 445 6.95 4.97 -2.27
CA HIS A 445 6.38 3.74 -2.85
C HIS A 445 5.93 3.94 -4.29
N VAL A 446 6.20 2.95 -5.12
CA VAL A 446 5.77 2.87 -6.51
C VAL A 446 5.38 1.44 -6.85
N GLU A 447 4.25 1.29 -7.53
CA GLU A 447 3.85 0.04 -8.15
C GLU A 447 4.44 -0.04 -9.56
N CYS A 448 4.74 -1.25 -10.03
CA CYS A 448 5.22 -1.47 -11.39
C CYS A 448 4.43 -2.59 -12.05
N VAL A 449 4.02 -2.37 -13.29
CA VAL A 449 3.55 -3.44 -14.18
C VAL A 449 4.70 -3.81 -15.10
N CYS A 450 5.09 -5.06 -15.10
CA CYS A 450 6.12 -5.59 -15.97
C CYS A 450 5.54 -6.65 -16.90
N VAL A 451 5.86 -6.57 -18.17
CA VAL A 451 5.39 -7.48 -19.23
C VAL A 451 6.56 -8.28 -19.75
N LEU A 452 6.41 -9.60 -19.76
CA LEU A 452 7.39 -10.55 -20.26
C LEU A 452 6.73 -11.43 -21.31
N ASN A 453 7.45 -11.64 -22.42
CA ASN A 453 7.06 -12.57 -23.47
C ASN A 453 8.07 -13.71 -23.55
N LEU A 454 7.58 -14.91 -23.79
CA LEU A 454 8.44 -16.07 -24.06
C LEU A 454 9.31 -15.77 -25.29
N LYS A 455 10.60 -16.14 -25.23
CA LYS A 455 11.56 -15.93 -26.33
C LYS A 455 11.35 -16.90 -27.47
#